data_4a1dfde97f519f08fcafbcd7fbb2a0fe
#
_entry.id   4a1dfde97f519f08fcafbcd7fbb2a0fe
#
_cell.length_a   1.000
_cell.length_b   1.000
_cell.length_c   1.000
_cell.angle_alpha   90.00
_cell.angle_beta   90.00
_cell.angle_gamma   90.00
#
_symmetry.space_group_name_H-M   'P 1'
#
loop_
_entity.id
_entity.type
_entity.pdbx_description
1 polymer ?
#
loop_
_entity_poly.entity_id
_entity_poly.type
_entity_poly.pdbx_seq_one_letter_code
_entity_poly.pdbx_strand_id
1 'polypeptide(L)'
;MAIPVPQALSEALRLCLRRSAPVALTAIALCGCSINLGSLSPTAEREEPAQLTSPSNIASLTEAIKNNPNDPQAYNMRGSVLAQAGKTDEALADFNKAVSLDPNYGQAFANRGLIYRHSKRLDLAMADYNRALALDANYAPAWLGRGMVYKAQKQAAEALEDFNKAISLRPDNAEAYYNRGLLYQVQNQHHFAIDDFTAANGLVPQQAEPLLARALSYLALDKAKEAAADLDEAVQADPQNGQIWITRGLAYERLGDKTKAAGSYGRAINIRPKDEAARSGFARVGGKPGQSYDTF
;
A
#
# COMPACT_ATOMS: atom_id res chain seq x y z
N MET A 1 -35.65 28.77 -28.42
CA MET A 1 -34.50 28.72 -29.37
C MET A 1 -33.68 27.51 -29.02
N ALA A 2 -33.78 26.46 -29.83
CA ALA A 2 -33.06 25.19 -29.63
C ALA A 2 -31.83 25.21 -30.53
N ILE A 3 -30.67 24.90 -29.98
CA ILE A 3 -29.37 24.82 -30.68
C ILE A 3 -29.22 23.38 -31.18
N PRO A 4 -28.91 23.12 -32.47
CA PRO A 4 -28.81 21.78 -33.02
C PRO A 4 -27.47 21.11 -32.70
N VAL A 5 -27.52 19.82 -32.37
CA VAL A 5 -26.38 18.90 -32.16
C VAL A 5 -25.83 18.46 -33.54
N PRO A 6 -24.49 18.44 -33.76
CA PRO A 6 -23.89 18.02 -35.03
C PRO A 6 -23.99 16.50 -35.27
N GLN A 7 -24.45 16.11 -36.47
CA GLN A 7 -24.58 14.74 -36.98
C GLN A 7 -23.26 14.10 -37.46
N ALA A 8 -22.16 14.16 -36.71
CA ALA A 8 -20.88 13.62 -37.17
C ALA A 8 -20.42 12.32 -36.46
N LEU A 9 -21.27 11.69 -35.65
CA LEU A 9 -20.90 10.50 -34.84
C LEU A 9 -21.56 9.19 -35.27
N SER A 10 -22.28 9.14 -36.43
CA SER A 10 -23.03 7.93 -36.87
C SER A 10 -22.36 7.12 -37.98
N GLU A 11 -21.28 7.56 -38.60
CA GLU A 11 -20.65 6.82 -39.72
C GLU A 11 -19.45 5.96 -39.35
N ALA A 12 -18.82 6.18 -38.21
CA ALA A 12 -17.66 5.37 -37.76
C ALA A 12 -18.03 3.98 -37.20
N LEU A 13 -19.33 3.74 -36.89
CA LEU A 13 -19.75 2.46 -36.26
C LEU A 13 -20.33 1.45 -37.27
N ARG A 14 -20.38 1.75 -38.56
CA ARG A 14 -20.96 0.85 -39.58
C ARG A 14 -19.96 0.12 -40.49
N LEU A 15 -18.66 0.32 -40.33
CA LEU A 15 -17.64 -0.30 -41.18
C LEU A 15 -16.88 -1.51 -40.58
N CYS A 16 -17.19 -1.95 -39.38
CA CYS A 16 -16.52 -3.10 -38.74
C CYS A 16 -17.27 -4.44 -38.76
N LEU A 17 -18.37 -4.54 -39.49
CA LEU A 17 -19.18 -5.78 -39.55
C LEU A 17 -19.46 -6.25 -40.98
N ARG A 18 -18.40 -6.56 -41.75
CA ARG A 18 -18.50 -7.45 -42.94
C ARG A 18 -17.11 -7.80 -43.45
N ARG A 19 -16.63 -9.00 -43.10
CA ARG A 19 -15.89 -9.92 -44.02
C ARG A 19 -15.46 -11.15 -43.26
N SER A 20 -16.33 -12.12 -43.23
CA SER A 20 -16.00 -13.53 -43.03
C SER A 20 -15.73 -14.14 -44.41
N ALA A 21 -14.60 -14.73 -44.65
CA ALA A 21 -14.39 -15.74 -45.70
C ALA A 21 -13.23 -16.66 -45.28
N PRO A 22 -13.32 -17.97 -45.50
CA PRO A 22 -12.39 -18.97 -45.04
C PRO A 22 -11.24 -19.13 -46.03
N VAL A 23 -10.03 -19.36 -45.54
CA VAL A 23 -8.90 -19.83 -46.36
C VAL A 23 -8.39 -21.17 -45.82
N ALA A 24 -8.32 -22.08 -46.78
CA ALA A 24 -8.04 -23.49 -46.66
C ALA A 24 -6.64 -23.81 -46.11
N LEU A 25 -6.57 -24.93 -45.39
CA LEU A 25 -5.33 -25.66 -45.10
C LEU A 25 -4.60 -26.07 -46.42
N THR A 26 -3.32 -25.71 -46.50
CA THR A 26 -2.37 -26.49 -47.28
C THR A 26 -1.21 -26.86 -46.37
N ALA A 27 -1.09 -28.14 -46.11
CA ALA A 27 0.03 -28.78 -45.43
C ALA A 27 1.27 -28.73 -46.33
N ILE A 28 2.37 -28.18 -45.86
CA ILE A 28 3.70 -28.43 -46.38
C ILE A 28 4.57 -28.99 -45.23
N ALA A 29 4.80 -30.28 -45.32
CA ALA A 29 5.83 -30.96 -44.52
C ALA A 29 7.20 -30.62 -45.06
N LEU A 30 8.08 -30.05 -44.26
CA LEU A 30 9.52 -30.04 -44.44
C LEU A 30 10.25 -30.19 -43.10
N CYS A 31 10.87 -31.28 -43.03
CA CYS A 31 12.07 -31.74 -42.30
C CYS A 31 12.72 -30.83 -41.26
N GLY A 32 12.75 -31.33 -40.06
CA GLY A 32 13.78 -31.38 -39.04
C GLY A 32 14.73 -30.20 -38.86
N CYS A 33 14.46 -29.42 -37.83
CA CYS A 33 15.44 -28.92 -36.87
C CYS A 33 14.69 -28.60 -35.58
N SER A 34 14.85 -29.46 -34.60
CA SER A 34 14.33 -29.21 -33.24
C SER A 34 15.12 -28.06 -32.60
N ILE A 35 14.64 -26.86 -32.77
CA ILE A 35 15.03 -25.76 -31.91
C ILE A 35 14.14 -25.88 -30.66
N ASN A 36 14.78 -26.39 -29.60
CA ASN A 36 14.20 -26.40 -28.25
C ASN A 36 14.06 -24.95 -27.79
N LEU A 37 12.91 -24.33 -28.10
CA LEU A 37 12.52 -23.09 -27.44
C LEU A 37 12.11 -23.45 -25.99
N GLY A 38 13.16 -23.54 -25.15
CA GLY A 38 12.99 -23.53 -23.72
C GLY A 38 12.06 -22.38 -23.34
N SER A 39 11.02 -22.74 -22.63
CA SER A 39 10.01 -21.89 -22.04
C SER A 39 10.62 -20.59 -21.49
N LEU A 40 10.45 -19.49 -22.21
CA LEU A 40 10.56 -18.15 -21.63
C LEU A 40 9.28 -17.89 -20.84
N SER A 41 9.19 -18.46 -19.65
CA SER A 41 8.30 -17.98 -18.63
C SER A 41 8.89 -16.67 -18.11
N PRO A 42 8.17 -15.54 -18.19
CA PRO A 42 8.56 -14.32 -17.50
C PRO A 42 8.07 -14.42 -16.04
N THR A 43 8.52 -15.40 -15.30
CA THR A 43 8.56 -15.32 -13.85
C THR A 43 9.87 -14.61 -13.51
N ALA A 44 9.86 -13.28 -13.52
CA ALA A 44 10.76 -12.55 -12.64
C ALA A 44 10.38 -13.04 -11.25
N GLU A 45 11.14 -14.01 -10.72
CA GLU A 45 11.09 -14.39 -9.33
C GLU A 45 11.26 -13.12 -8.53
N ARG A 46 10.19 -12.69 -7.87
CA ARG A 46 10.28 -11.67 -6.83
C ARG A 46 11.18 -12.28 -5.78
N GLU A 47 12.44 -11.87 -5.76
CA GLU A 47 13.37 -12.31 -4.71
C GLU A 47 12.69 -12.10 -3.37
N GLU A 48 12.56 -13.16 -2.58
CA GLU A 48 11.92 -13.09 -1.28
C GLU A 48 12.66 -12.07 -0.40
N PRO A 49 11.95 -11.25 0.40
CA PRO A 49 12.59 -10.24 1.26
C PRO A 49 13.72 -10.80 2.12
N ALA A 50 13.63 -12.06 2.53
CA ALA A 50 14.67 -12.76 3.29
C ALA A 50 15.98 -12.96 2.51
N GLN A 51 15.95 -13.05 1.17
CA GLN A 51 17.16 -13.16 0.36
C GLN A 51 17.84 -11.80 0.19
N LEU A 52 17.07 -10.72 0.07
CA LEU A 52 17.61 -9.37 -0.04
C LEU A 52 18.40 -8.94 1.20
N THR A 53 17.91 -9.30 2.39
CA THR A 53 18.54 -8.94 3.68
C THR A 53 19.54 -9.98 4.18
N SER A 54 19.86 -10.98 3.36
CA SER A 54 20.78 -12.06 3.74
C SER A 54 22.19 -11.53 4.06
N PRO A 55 22.91 -12.14 5.02
CA PRO A 55 24.29 -11.78 5.29
C PRO A 55 25.22 -11.89 4.07
N SER A 56 24.92 -12.79 3.14
CA SER A 56 25.66 -12.95 1.89
C SER A 56 25.48 -11.75 0.96
N ASN A 57 24.29 -11.16 0.88
CA ASN A 57 24.05 -9.97 0.07
C ASN A 57 24.79 -8.74 0.66
N ILE A 58 24.73 -8.56 1.99
CA ILE A 58 25.50 -7.50 2.67
C ILE A 58 27.01 -7.69 2.46
N ALA A 59 27.51 -8.94 2.50
CA ALA A 59 28.92 -9.25 2.26
C ALA A 59 29.34 -8.93 0.81
N SER A 60 28.51 -9.28 -0.17
CA SER A 60 28.76 -8.96 -1.59
C SER A 60 28.82 -7.46 -1.86
N LEU A 61 27.88 -6.69 -1.26
CA LEU A 61 27.89 -5.24 -1.37
C LEU A 61 29.10 -4.61 -0.62
N THR A 62 29.54 -5.22 0.48
CA THR A 62 30.74 -4.79 1.19
C THR A 62 31.99 -5.02 0.36
N GLU A 63 32.08 -6.14 -0.37
CA GLU A 63 33.21 -6.39 -1.27
C GLU A 63 33.18 -5.44 -2.47
N ALA A 64 31.99 -5.14 -3.03
CA ALA A 64 31.86 -4.13 -4.08
C ALA A 64 32.37 -2.75 -3.63
N ILE A 65 32.04 -2.32 -2.39
CA ILE A 65 32.56 -1.09 -1.81
C ILE A 65 34.08 -1.12 -1.60
N LYS A 66 34.62 -2.26 -1.20
CA LYS A 66 36.07 -2.42 -1.07
C LYS A 66 36.79 -2.23 -2.41
N ASN A 67 36.20 -2.81 -3.49
CA ASN A 67 36.75 -2.72 -4.84
C ASN A 67 36.59 -1.31 -5.44
N ASN A 68 35.52 -0.61 -5.10
CA ASN A 68 35.30 0.78 -5.51
C ASN A 68 34.78 1.65 -4.33
N PRO A 69 35.66 2.17 -3.47
CA PRO A 69 35.29 2.91 -2.25
C PRO A 69 34.70 4.30 -2.51
N ASN A 70 34.67 4.74 -3.76
CA ASN A 70 34.12 6.04 -4.16
C ASN A 70 32.80 5.90 -4.96
N ASP A 71 32.18 4.74 -4.96
CA ASP A 71 30.89 4.50 -5.63
C ASP A 71 29.71 4.84 -4.67
N PRO A 72 28.98 5.96 -4.86
CA PRO A 72 27.86 6.33 -4.02
C PRO A 72 26.69 5.36 -4.14
N GLN A 73 26.55 4.68 -5.29
CA GLN A 73 25.47 3.73 -5.53
C GLN A 73 25.65 2.48 -4.67
N ALA A 74 26.87 1.95 -4.58
CA ALA A 74 27.18 0.79 -3.73
C ALA A 74 26.83 1.05 -2.25
N TYR A 75 27.18 2.23 -1.73
CA TYR A 75 26.79 2.63 -0.37
C TYR A 75 25.28 2.77 -0.23
N ASN A 76 24.60 3.42 -1.17
CA ASN A 76 23.14 3.56 -1.12
C ASN A 76 22.44 2.19 -1.16
N MET A 77 22.92 1.25 -1.98
CA MET A 77 22.38 -0.11 -2.05
C MET A 77 22.59 -0.86 -0.74
N ARG A 78 23.80 -0.84 -0.18
CA ARG A 78 24.08 -1.50 1.10
C ARG A 78 23.29 -0.86 2.23
N GLY A 79 23.19 0.46 2.27
CA GLY A 79 22.36 1.18 3.23
C GLY A 79 20.89 0.76 3.17
N SER A 80 20.34 0.56 1.96
CA SER A 80 18.95 0.10 1.79
C SER A 80 18.75 -1.32 2.34
N VAL A 81 19.67 -2.23 2.07
CA VAL A 81 19.64 -3.60 2.59
C VAL A 81 19.80 -3.62 4.12
N LEU A 82 20.71 -2.83 4.66
CA LEU A 82 20.92 -2.69 6.10
C LEU A 82 19.67 -2.11 6.80
N ALA A 83 19.01 -1.13 6.19
CA ALA A 83 17.77 -0.56 6.70
C ALA A 83 16.65 -1.61 6.78
N GLN A 84 16.48 -2.42 5.73
CA GLN A 84 15.52 -3.53 5.70
C GLN A 84 15.85 -4.62 6.73
N ALA A 85 17.15 -4.84 7.02
CA ALA A 85 17.61 -5.76 8.07
C ALA A 85 17.50 -5.16 9.49
N GLY A 86 16.95 -3.96 9.66
CA GLY A 86 16.82 -3.27 10.95
C GLY A 86 18.11 -2.66 11.50
N LYS A 87 19.21 -2.67 10.72
CA LYS A 87 20.52 -2.12 11.08
C LYS A 87 20.59 -0.62 10.78
N THR A 88 19.78 0.13 11.49
CA THR A 88 19.50 1.55 11.22
C THR A 88 20.74 2.44 11.23
N ASP A 89 21.65 2.26 12.21
CA ASP A 89 22.85 3.11 12.34
C ASP A 89 23.86 2.82 11.22
N GLU A 90 24.03 1.55 10.85
CA GLU A 90 24.87 1.15 9.72
C GLU A 90 24.30 1.69 8.40
N ALA A 91 22.98 1.63 8.22
CA ALA A 91 22.30 2.20 7.04
C ALA A 91 22.51 3.72 6.95
N LEU A 92 22.37 4.45 8.06
CA LEU A 92 22.63 5.90 8.10
C LEU A 92 24.08 6.24 7.75
N ALA A 93 25.05 5.45 8.23
CA ALA A 93 26.45 5.66 7.89
C ALA A 93 26.68 5.52 6.38
N ASP A 94 26.07 4.52 5.76
CA ASP A 94 26.17 4.29 4.33
C ASP A 94 25.47 5.40 3.50
N PHE A 95 24.26 5.80 3.86
CA PHE A 95 23.58 6.91 3.19
C PHE A 95 24.34 8.23 3.35
N ASN A 96 24.92 8.50 4.53
CA ASN A 96 25.80 9.66 4.74
C ASN A 96 27.01 9.62 3.80
N LYS A 97 27.61 8.45 3.63
CA LYS A 97 28.74 8.28 2.71
C LYS A 97 28.30 8.50 1.27
N ALA A 98 27.14 7.92 0.87
CA ALA A 98 26.60 8.09 -0.48
C ALA A 98 26.38 9.57 -0.83
N VAL A 99 25.69 10.35 0.03
CA VAL A 99 25.44 11.78 -0.22
C VAL A 99 26.69 12.66 -0.11
N SER A 100 27.73 12.20 0.63
CA SER A 100 29.02 12.89 0.67
C SER A 100 29.85 12.68 -0.59
N LEU A 101 29.75 11.49 -1.20
CA LEU A 101 30.42 11.15 -2.46
C LEU A 101 29.74 11.81 -3.66
N ASP A 102 28.41 11.83 -3.66
CA ASP A 102 27.60 12.49 -4.69
C ASP A 102 26.49 13.36 -4.05
N PRO A 103 26.72 14.68 -3.91
CA PRO A 103 25.72 15.63 -3.40
C PRO A 103 24.50 15.83 -4.32
N ASN A 104 24.50 15.23 -5.51
CA ASN A 104 23.37 15.25 -6.44
C ASN A 104 22.62 13.91 -6.52
N TYR A 105 22.96 12.95 -5.68
CA TYR A 105 22.31 11.66 -5.65
C TYR A 105 20.98 11.73 -4.85
N GLY A 106 19.92 12.21 -5.49
CA GLY A 106 18.60 12.45 -4.87
C GLY A 106 17.99 11.23 -4.19
N GLN A 107 18.20 10.03 -4.75
CA GLN A 107 17.70 8.78 -4.16
C GLN A 107 18.34 8.50 -2.79
N ALA A 108 19.63 8.76 -2.63
CA ALA A 108 20.30 8.55 -1.35
C ALA A 108 19.78 9.51 -0.25
N PHE A 109 19.48 10.76 -0.63
CA PHE A 109 18.80 11.70 0.28
C PHE A 109 17.42 11.17 0.67
N ALA A 110 16.60 10.72 -0.27
CA ALA A 110 15.27 10.21 0.05
C ALA A 110 15.32 8.97 0.95
N ASN A 111 16.25 8.04 0.70
CA ASN A 111 16.46 6.86 1.54
C ASN A 111 16.92 7.24 2.96
N ARG A 112 17.82 8.22 3.10
CA ARG A 112 18.23 8.74 4.40
C ARG A 112 17.08 9.44 5.12
N GLY A 113 16.29 10.23 4.39
CA GLY A 113 15.07 10.85 4.87
C GLY A 113 14.05 9.85 5.40
N LEU A 114 13.91 8.69 4.75
CA LEU A 114 13.06 7.60 5.23
C LEU A 114 13.52 7.10 6.61
N ILE A 115 14.82 6.89 6.81
CA ILE A 115 15.37 6.48 8.10
C ILE A 115 15.16 7.56 9.16
N TYR A 116 15.41 8.83 8.84
CA TYR A 116 15.15 9.93 9.76
C TYR A 116 13.68 10.01 10.17
N ARG A 117 12.75 9.83 9.23
CA ARG A 117 11.31 9.80 9.53
C ARG A 117 10.94 8.66 10.48
N HIS A 118 11.43 7.44 10.25
CA HIS A 118 11.21 6.30 11.13
C HIS A 118 11.80 6.52 12.53
N SER A 119 12.94 7.21 12.62
CA SER A 119 13.58 7.60 13.87
C SER A 119 12.96 8.85 14.49
N LYS A 120 11.83 9.34 13.98
CA LYS A 120 11.10 10.54 14.43
C LYS A 120 11.92 11.84 14.35
N ARG A 121 13.00 11.86 13.59
CA ARG A 121 13.84 13.05 13.33
C ARG A 121 13.25 13.80 12.13
N LEU A 122 12.05 14.37 12.31
CA LEU A 122 11.20 14.87 11.22
C LEU A 122 11.85 16.04 10.47
N ASP A 123 12.58 16.92 11.15
CA ASP A 123 13.24 18.07 10.51
C ASP A 123 14.35 17.62 9.55
N LEU A 124 15.12 16.60 9.92
CA LEU A 124 16.15 16.04 9.05
C LEU A 124 15.54 15.29 7.86
N ALA A 125 14.46 14.55 8.11
CA ALA A 125 13.71 13.89 7.05
C ALA A 125 13.17 14.91 6.03
N MET A 126 12.59 16.02 6.51
CA MET A 126 12.09 17.12 5.68
C MET A 126 13.20 17.72 4.81
N ALA A 127 14.36 18.02 5.41
CA ALA A 127 15.50 18.58 4.67
C ALA A 127 15.96 17.64 3.55
N ASP A 128 16.07 16.34 3.83
CA ASP A 128 16.49 15.33 2.87
C ASP A 128 15.47 15.13 1.74
N TYR A 129 14.17 15.04 2.05
CA TYR A 129 13.16 14.96 1.00
C TYR A 129 13.09 16.21 0.14
N ASN A 130 13.21 17.40 0.72
CA ASN A 130 13.32 18.65 -0.04
C ASN A 130 14.53 18.64 -0.97
N ARG A 131 15.68 18.15 -0.50
CA ARG A 131 16.87 18.02 -1.35
C ARG A 131 16.66 17.03 -2.48
N ALA A 132 16.06 15.86 -2.20
CA ALA A 132 15.75 14.87 -3.22
C ALA A 132 14.81 15.43 -4.30
N LEU A 133 13.77 16.18 -3.90
CA LEU A 133 12.80 16.79 -4.81
C LEU A 133 13.39 17.98 -5.60
N ALA A 134 14.34 18.71 -5.02
CA ALA A 134 15.08 19.75 -5.74
C ALA A 134 15.98 19.16 -6.83
N LEU A 135 16.48 17.95 -6.66
CA LEU A 135 17.30 17.22 -7.62
C LEU A 135 16.46 16.50 -8.68
N ASP A 136 15.35 15.89 -8.27
CA ASP A 136 14.40 15.23 -9.16
C ASP A 136 12.95 15.43 -8.67
N ALA A 137 12.26 16.38 -9.29
CA ALA A 137 10.86 16.68 -9.00
C ALA A 137 9.88 15.55 -9.41
N ASN A 138 10.34 14.54 -10.16
CA ASN A 138 9.54 13.40 -10.56
C ASN A 138 9.80 12.14 -9.68
N TYR A 139 10.61 12.27 -8.64
CA TYR A 139 10.89 11.15 -7.74
C TYR A 139 9.75 10.94 -6.75
N ALA A 140 8.77 10.13 -7.14
CA ALA A 140 7.55 9.86 -6.36
C ALA A 140 7.79 9.41 -4.91
N PRO A 141 8.82 8.57 -4.59
CA PRO A 141 9.08 8.19 -3.19
C PRO A 141 9.41 9.36 -2.27
N ALA A 142 10.03 10.42 -2.79
CA ALA A 142 10.33 11.61 -1.97
C ALA A 142 9.05 12.43 -1.68
N TRP A 143 8.13 12.54 -2.65
CA TRP A 143 6.82 13.16 -2.43
C TRP A 143 6.03 12.39 -1.37
N LEU A 144 5.93 11.05 -1.49
CA LEU A 144 5.27 10.21 -0.48
C LEU A 144 5.92 10.40 0.90
N GLY A 145 7.25 10.32 0.98
CA GLY A 145 7.99 10.46 2.23
C GLY A 145 7.79 11.81 2.90
N ARG A 146 7.82 12.91 2.12
CA ARG A 146 7.58 14.28 2.62
C ARG A 146 6.14 14.47 3.06
N GLY A 147 5.18 13.96 2.29
CA GLY A 147 3.76 13.96 2.67
C GLY A 147 3.50 13.24 3.98
N MET A 148 4.21 12.13 4.24
CA MET A 148 4.14 11.44 5.53
C MET A 148 4.76 12.26 6.68
N VAL A 149 5.80 13.06 6.43
CA VAL A 149 6.34 14.01 7.42
C VAL A 149 5.32 15.10 7.71
N TYR A 150 4.73 15.73 6.68
CA TYR A 150 3.66 16.73 6.85
C TYR A 150 2.47 16.17 7.64
N LYS A 151 2.03 14.93 7.32
CA LYS A 151 0.97 14.25 8.08
C LYS A 151 1.33 14.10 9.56
N ALA A 152 2.57 13.70 9.87
CA ALA A 152 3.05 13.58 11.25
C ALA A 152 3.10 14.93 11.99
N GLN A 153 3.36 16.01 11.27
CA GLN A 153 3.34 17.38 11.77
C GLN A 153 1.93 18.00 11.79
N LYS A 154 0.89 17.23 11.43
CA LYS A 154 -0.51 17.68 11.32
C LYS A 154 -0.75 18.78 10.28
N GLN A 155 0.11 18.90 9.30
CA GLN A 155 0.02 19.79 8.16
C GLN A 155 -0.75 19.10 7.02
N ALA A 156 -2.05 19.03 7.15
CA ALA A 156 -2.89 18.17 6.30
C ALA A 156 -2.97 18.66 4.85
N ALA A 157 -2.94 19.97 4.61
CA ALA A 157 -3.02 20.53 3.26
C ALA A 157 -1.77 20.18 2.45
N GLU A 158 -0.60 20.41 3.03
CA GLU A 158 0.70 20.09 2.42
C GLU A 158 0.86 18.59 2.20
N ALA A 159 0.41 17.78 3.17
CA ALA A 159 0.41 16.32 3.03
C ALA A 159 -0.48 15.85 1.87
N LEU A 160 -1.68 16.43 1.68
CA LEU A 160 -2.57 16.09 0.57
C LEU A 160 -1.95 16.45 -0.78
N GLU A 161 -1.29 17.61 -0.90
CA GLU A 161 -0.60 18.03 -2.11
C GLU A 161 0.49 17.03 -2.48
N ASP A 162 1.32 16.64 -1.52
CA ASP A 162 2.41 15.69 -1.72
C ASP A 162 1.90 14.29 -2.08
N PHE A 163 0.86 13.78 -1.43
CA PHE A 163 0.25 12.49 -1.79
C PHE A 163 -0.39 12.53 -3.17
N ASN A 164 -1.06 13.63 -3.54
CA ASN A 164 -1.60 13.81 -4.89
C ASN A 164 -0.48 13.75 -5.94
N LYS A 165 0.65 14.39 -5.68
CA LYS A 165 1.80 14.36 -6.58
C LYS A 165 2.42 12.97 -6.65
N ALA A 166 2.59 12.29 -5.52
CA ALA A 166 3.09 10.91 -5.48
C ALA A 166 2.20 9.97 -6.31
N ILE A 167 0.87 10.05 -6.16
CA ILE A 167 -0.11 9.25 -6.91
C ILE A 167 -0.07 9.60 -8.41
N SER A 168 0.04 10.89 -8.77
CA SER A 168 0.12 11.29 -10.18
C SER A 168 1.35 10.75 -10.89
N LEU A 169 2.47 10.61 -10.17
CA LEU A 169 3.73 10.05 -10.68
C LEU A 169 3.76 8.51 -10.64
N ARG A 170 3.13 7.91 -9.63
CA ARG A 170 3.08 6.46 -9.39
C ARG A 170 1.65 6.05 -9.01
N PRO A 171 0.75 5.85 -9.99
CA PRO A 171 -0.62 5.43 -9.73
C PRO A 171 -0.77 4.02 -9.15
N ASP A 172 0.30 3.25 -9.15
CA ASP A 172 0.40 1.90 -8.57
C ASP A 172 0.86 1.89 -7.10
N ASN A 173 0.96 3.04 -6.46
CA ASN A 173 1.43 3.14 -5.08
C ASN A 173 0.27 3.07 -4.07
N ALA A 174 0.00 1.88 -3.54
CA ALA A 174 -1.05 1.64 -2.54
C ALA A 174 -0.86 2.46 -1.25
N GLU A 175 0.39 2.68 -0.81
CA GLU A 175 0.69 3.43 0.41
C GLU A 175 0.30 4.90 0.28
N ALA A 176 0.46 5.49 -0.91
CA ALA A 176 0.07 6.88 -1.16
C ALA A 176 -1.46 7.07 -1.07
N TYR A 177 -2.23 6.16 -1.69
CA TYR A 177 -3.70 6.16 -1.55
C TYR A 177 -4.12 5.95 -0.10
N TYR A 178 -3.58 4.95 0.57
CA TYR A 178 -3.92 4.67 1.97
C TYR A 178 -3.68 5.89 2.87
N ASN A 179 -2.53 6.54 2.74
CA ASN A 179 -2.21 7.71 3.58
C ASN A 179 -3.06 8.93 3.23
N ARG A 180 -3.42 9.16 1.95
CA ARG A 180 -4.35 10.21 1.54
C ARG A 180 -5.76 9.92 2.05
N GLY A 181 -6.23 8.68 1.95
CA GLY A 181 -7.50 8.25 2.51
C GLY A 181 -7.62 8.48 4.01
N LEU A 182 -6.55 8.23 4.78
CA LEU A 182 -6.52 8.55 6.21
C LEU A 182 -6.67 10.06 6.48
N LEU A 183 -6.10 10.93 5.66
CA LEU A 183 -6.28 12.38 5.77
C LEU A 183 -7.72 12.80 5.47
N TYR A 184 -8.32 12.26 4.40
CA TYR A 184 -9.73 12.50 4.09
C TYR A 184 -10.66 12.02 5.21
N GLN A 185 -10.35 10.86 5.80
CA GLN A 185 -11.12 10.33 6.95
C GLN A 185 -11.08 11.27 8.16
N VAL A 186 -9.91 11.81 8.51
CA VAL A 186 -9.75 12.77 9.61
C VAL A 186 -10.50 14.07 9.33
N GLN A 187 -10.65 14.46 8.06
CA GLN A 187 -11.43 15.63 7.62
C GLN A 187 -12.93 15.33 7.46
N ASN A 188 -13.40 14.14 7.88
CA ASN A 188 -14.77 13.65 7.69
C ASN A 188 -15.20 13.55 6.20
N GLN A 189 -14.27 13.51 5.28
CA GLN A 189 -14.49 13.36 3.85
C GLN A 189 -14.55 11.86 3.49
N HIS A 190 -15.49 11.14 4.11
CA HIS A 190 -15.55 9.69 4.09
C HIS A 190 -15.72 9.07 2.69
N HIS A 191 -16.37 9.77 1.75
CA HIS A 191 -16.49 9.27 0.38
C HIS A 191 -15.13 9.22 -0.33
N PHE A 192 -14.34 10.29 -0.26
CA PHE A 192 -12.99 10.29 -0.82
C PHE A 192 -12.07 9.29 -0.12
N ALA A 193 -12.22 9.14 1.21
CA ALA A 193 -11.48 8.13 1.96
C ALA A 193 -11.80 6.70 1.47
N ILE A 194 -13.07 6.38 1.22
CA ILE A 194 -13.51 5.07 0.70
C ILE A 194 -12.91 4.80 -0.68
N ASP A 195 -12.93 5.80 -1.57
CA ASP A 195 -12.35 5.67 -2.91
C ASP A 195 -10.85 5.35 -2.83
N ASP A 196 -10.12 6.06 -1.99
CA ASP A 196 -8.68 5.86 -1.78
C ASP A 196 -8.36 4.50 -1.13
N PHE A 197 -9.10 4.09 -0.09
CA PHE A 197 -8.90 2.76 0.51
C PHE A 197 -9.28 1.64 -0.46
N THR A 198 -10.25 1.87 -1.34
CA THR A 198 -10.60 0.92 -2.40
C THR A 198 -9.46 0.77 -3.41
N ALA A 199 -8.84 1.89 -3.82
CA ALA A 199 -7.67 1.87 -4.69
C ALA A 199 -6.49 1.16 -4.00
N ALA A 200 -6.21 1.47 -2.72
CA ALA A 200 -5.14 0.82 -1.96
C ALA A 200 -5.35 -0.70 -1.85
N ASN A 201 -6.57 -1.16 -1.51
CA ASN A 201 -6.90 -2.58 -1.43
C ASN A 201 -6.86 -3.28 -2.79
N GLY A 202 -7.24 -2.58 -3.87
CA GLY A 202 -7.15 -3.11 -5.23
C GLY A 202 -5.71 -3.33 -5.70
N LEU A 203 -4.78 -2.47 -5.28
CA LEU A 203 -3.36 -2.58 -5.62
C LEU A 203 -2.63 -3.65 -4.79
N VAL A 204 -2.96 -3.77 -3.51
CA VAL A 204 -2.39 -4.79 -2.61
C VAL A 204 -3.53 -5.45 -1.84
N PRO A 205 -4.15 -6.48 -2.40
CA PRO A 205 -5.25 -7.21 -1.74
C PRO A 205 -4.81 -7.89 -0.45
N GLN A 206 -5.79 -8.20 0.40
CA GLN A 206 -5.59 -8.95 1.64
C GLN A 206 -4.77 -8.23 2.72
N GLN A 207 -4.67 -6.90 2.65
CA GLN A 207 -4.18 -6.10 3.76
C GLN A 207 -5.35 -5.70 4.66
N ALA A 208 -5.21 -5.96 5.97
CA ALA A 208 -6.26 -5.68 6.93
C ALA A 208 -6.49 -4.19 7.17
N GLU A 209 -5.43 -3.37 7.07
CA GLU A 209 -5.46 -1.94 7.40
C GLU A 209 -6.35 -1.12 6.45
N PRO A 210 -6.25 -1.25 5.10
CA PRO A 210 -7.16 -0.52 4.21
C PRO A 210 -8.62 -0.94 4.38
N LEU A 211 -8.89 -2.23 4.61
CA LEU A 211 -10.23 -2.76 4.86
C LEU A 211 -10.82 -2.19 6.16
N LEU A 212 -10.06 -2.21 7.26
CA LEU A 212 -10.48 -1.63 8.54
C LEU A 212 -10.75 -0.12 8.40
N ALA A 213 -9.87 0.61 7.73
CA ALA A 213 -10.02 2.05 7.53
C ALA A 213 -11.25 2.38 6.67
N ARG A 214 -11.50 1.59 5.60
CA ARG A 214 -12.69 1.73 4.77
C ARG A 214 -13.95 1.42 5.53
N ALA A 215 -13.96 0.35 6.32
CA ALA A 215 -15.08 -0.02 7.17
C ALA A 215 -15.44 1.07 8.20
N LEU A 216 -14.44 1.72 8.80
CA LEU A 216 -14.67 2.87 9.68
C LEU A 216 -15.34 4.04 8.95
N SER A 217 -14.95 4.31 7.70
CA SER A 217 -15.60 5.32 6.86
C SER A 217 -17.03 4.91 6.48
N TYR A 218 -17.29 3.65 6.19
CA TYR A 218 -18.65 3.13 5.96
C TYR A 218 -19.51 3.27 7.21
N LEU A 219 -18.99 2.93 8.39
CA LEU A 219 -19.72 3.12 9.65
C LEU A 219 -20.04 4.58 9.95
N ALA A 220 -19.16 5.51 9.60
CA ALA A 220 -19.40 6.94 9.73
C ALA A 220 -20.53 7.43 8.80
N LEU A 221 -20.78 6.75 7.69
CA LEU A 221 -21.84 7.01 6.73
C LEU A 221 -23.10 6.12 6.96
N ASP A 222 -23.21 5.44 8.10
CA ASP A 222 -24.29 4.50 8.43
C ASP A 222 -24.45 3.32 7.45
N LYS A 223 -23.38 2.98 6.72
CA LYS A 223 -23.30 1.86 5.80
C LYS A 223 -22.77 0.60 6.50
N ALA A 224 -23.54 0.12 7.49
CA ALA A 224 -23.09 -0.99 8.35
C ALA A 224 -22.92 -2.33 7.60
N LYS A 225 -23.66 -2.54 6.50
CA LYS A 225 -23.56 -3.76 5.70
C LYS A 225 -22.23 -3.82 4.95
N GLU A 226 -21.84 -2.73 4.31
CA GLU A 226 -20.57 -2.60 3.61
C GLU A 226 -19.39 -2.69 4.59
N ALA A 227 -19.52 -2.06 5.75
CA ALA A 227 -18.53 -2.17 6.81
C ALA A 227 -18.35 -3.62 7.31
N ALA A 228 -19.44 -4.36 7.50
CA ALA A 228 -19.37 -5.75 7.94
C ALA A 228 -18.67 -6.63 6.91
N ALA A 229 -18.92 -6.42 5.60
CA ALA A 229 -18.25 -7.16 4.53
C ALA A 229 -16.73 -6.93 4.52
N ASP A 230 -16.30 -5.67 4.63
CA ASP A 230 -14.86 -5.36 4.73
C ASP A 230 -14.21 -5.97 5.97
N LEU A 231 -14.92 -5.97 7.10
CA LEU A 231 -14.41 -6.50 8.36
C LEU A 231 -14.41 -8.03 8.39
N ASP A 232 -15.32 -8.69 7.67
CA ASP A 232 -15.29 -10.14 7.47
C ASP A 232 -14.03 -10.58 6.70
N GLU A 233 -13.60 -9.77 5.73
CA GLU A 233 -12.34 -9.99 5.01
C GLU A 233 -11.12 -9.61 5.88
N ALA A 234 -11.18 -8.48 6.59
CA ALA A 234 -10.08 -8.00 7.42
C ALA A 234 -9.72 -8.98 8.56
N VAL A 235 -10.70 -9.68 9.18
CA VAL A 235 -10.41 -10.67 10.22
C VAL A 235 -9.74 -11.94 9.68
N GLN A 236 -9.86 -12.22 8.37
CA GLN A 236 -9.12 -13.32 7.73
C GLN A 236 -7.66 -12.90 7.48
N ALA A 237 -7.44 -11.63 7.10
CA ALA A 237 -6.10 -11.10 6.85
C ALA A 237 -5.28 -10.93 8.14
N ASP A 238 -5.90 -10.43 9.21
CA ASP A 238 -5.26 -10.28 10.54
C ASP A 238 -6.18 -10.72 11.68
N PRO A 239 -6.27 -12.03 11.97
CA PRO A 239 -7.15 -12.57 12.98
C PRO A 239 -6.75 -12.24 14.44
N GLN A 240 -5.54 -11.68 14.64
CA GLN A 240 -5.05 -11.29 15.96
C GLN A 240 -5.24 -9.80 16.26
N ASN A 241 -5.77 -9.04 15.34
CA ASN A 241 -6.04 -7.62 15.53
C ASN A 241 -7.37 -7.39 16.27
N GLY A 242 -7.29 -7.17 17.57
CA GLY A 242 -8.48 -6.93 18.41
C GLY A 242 -9.33 -5.74 17.97
N GLN A 243 -8.72 -4.71 17.31
CA GLN A 243 -9.46 -3.55 16.82
C GLN A 243 -10.41 -3.92 15.67
N ILE A 244 -9.99 -4.82 14.77
CA ILE A 244 -10.84 -5.32 13.67
C ILE A 244 -12.06 -6.04 14.26
N TRP A 245 -11.85 -6.90 15.25
CA TRP A 245 -12.93 -7.61 15.91
C TRP A 245 -13.90 -6.69 16.65
N ILE A 246 -13.40 -5.64 17.32
CA ILE A 246 -14.25 -4.62 17.96
C ILE A 246 -15.10 -3.90 16.91
N THR A 247 -14.49 -3.46 15.81
CA THR A 247 -15.18 -2.72 14.76
C THR A 247 -16.20 -3.62 14.05
N ARG A 248 -15.86 -4.90 13.84
CA ARG A 248 -16.79 -5.91 13.29
C ARG A 248 -18.00 -6.12 14.23
N GLY A 249 -17.74 -6.20 15.53
CA GLY A 249 -18.81 -6.26 16.54
C GLY A 249 -19.75 -5.07 16.43
N LEU A 250 -19.22 -3.87 16.29
CA LEU A 250 -19.99 -2.64 16.10
C LEU A 250 -20.81 -2.66 14.80
N ALA A 251 -20.25 -3.15 13.69
CA ALA A 251 -20.95 -3.24 12.41
C ALA A 251 -22.15 -4.20 12.52
N TYR A 252 -21.96 -5.39 13.08
CA TYR A 252 -23.04 -6.36 13.29
C TYR A 252 -24.07 -5.89 14.33
N GLU A 253 -23.65 -5.17 15.37
CA GLU A 253 -24.57 -4.54 16.33
C GLU A 253 -25.49 -3.54 15.64
N ARG A 254 -24.98 -2.69 14.73
CA ARG A 254 -25.80 -1.77 13.91
C ARG A 254 -26.73 -2.49 12.94
N LEU A 255 -26.35 -3.67 12.45
CA LEU A 255 -27.20 -4.52 11.63
C LEU A 255 -28.27 -5.29 12.45
N GLY A 256 -28.20 -5.24 13.78
CA GLY A 256 -29.09 -5.97 14.67
C GLY A 256 -28.74 -7.45 14.85
N ASP A 257 -27.66 -7.92 14.27
CA ASP A 257 -27.15 -9.30 14.43
C ASP A 257 -26.36 -9.40 15.74
N LYS A 258 -27.10 -9.57 16.83
CA LYS A 258 -26.53 -9.68 18.19
C LYS A 258 -25.63 -10.90 18.36
N THR A 259 -25.84 -11.97 17.62
CA THR A 259 -25.06 -13.20 17.72
C THR A 259 -23.65 -12.97 17.14
N LYS A 260 -23.55 -12.48 15.92
CA LYS A 260 -22.26 -12.15 15.30
C LYS A 260 -21.55 -11.00 16.01
N ALA A 261 -22.31 -10.02 16.53
CA ALA A 261 -21.76 -8.95 17.34
C ALA A 261 -21.11 -9.49 18.62
N ALA A 262 -21.83 -10.35 19.38
CA ALA A 262 -21.30 -10.97 20.60
C ALA A 262 -20.08 -11.85 20.32
N GLY A 263 -20.10 -12.65 19.24
CA GLY A 263 -18.94 -13.43 18.82
C GLY A 263 -17.71 -12.56 18.54
N SER A 264 -17.90 -11.48 17.80
CA SER A 264 -16.82 -10.55 17.46
C SER A 264 -16.25 -9.85 18.70
N TYR A 265 -17.09 -9.30 19.56
CA TYR A 265 -16.63 -8.69 20.83
C TYR A 265 -15.98 -9.73 21.75
N GLY A 266 -16.51 -10.96 21.82
CA GLY A 266 -15.91 -12.05 22.60
C GLY A 266 -14.51 -12.40 22.10
N ARG A 267 -14.31 -12.45 20.77
CA ARG A 267 -12.97 -12.66 20.19
C ARG A 267 -12.04 -11.52 20.52
N ALA A 268 -12.51 -10.26 20.45
CA ALA A 268 -11.71 -9.09 20.83
C ALA A 268 -11.28 -9.14 22.32
N ILE A 269 -12.18 -9.57 23.22
CA ILE A 269 -11.87 -9.75 24.65
C ILE A 269 -10.79 -10.82 24.85
N ASN A 270 -10.85 -11.94 24.11
CA ASN A 270 -9.83 -12.98 24.20
C ASN A 270 -8.45 -12.48 23.79
N ILE A 271 -8.38 -11.59 22.78
CA ILE A 271 -7.13 -10.97 22.33
C ILE A 271 -6.68 -9.87 23.29
N ARG A 272 -7.60 -9.03 23.75
CA ARG A 272 -7.35 -7.89 24.64
C ARG A 272 -8.32 -7.91 25.83
N PRO A 273 -8.03 -8.67 26.90
CA PRO A 273 -8.97 -8.88 28.00
C PRO A 273 -9.38 -7.62 28.76
N LYS A 274 -8.56 -6.57 28.70
CA LYS A 274 -8.81 -5.29 29.41
C LYS A 274 -9.41 -4.21 28.49
N ASP A 275 -9.75 -4.52 27.24
CA ASP A 275 -10.31 -3.54 26.31
C ASP A 275 -11.76 -3.22 26.68
N GLU A 276 -11.99 -1.97 27.09
CA GLU A 276 -13.31 -1.52 27.57
C GLU A 276 -14.33 -1.45 26.45
N ALA A 277 -13.94 -1.10 25.21
CA ALA A 277 -14.85 -1.04 24.07
C ALA A 277 -15.37 -2.44 23.72
N ALA A 278 -14.50 -3.45 23.73
CA ALA A 278 -14.89 -4.84 23.53
C ALA A 278 -15.84 -5.34 24.63
N ARG A 279 -15.51 -5.08 25.89
CA ARG A 279 -16.33 -5.55 27.06
C ARG A 279 -17.69 -4.86 27.10
N SER A 280 -17.73 -3.55 26.91
CA SER A 280 -18.98 -2.80 26.90
C SER A 280 -19.86 -3.18 25.69
N GLY A 281 -19.27 -3.36 24.51
CA GLY A 281 -19.98 -3.87 23.34
C GLY A 281 -20.58 -5.26 23.57
N PHE A 282 -19.78 -6.18 24.12
CA PHE A 282 -20.24 -7.54 24.46
C PHE A 282 -21.43 -7.53 25.41
N ALA A 283 -21.37 -6.74 26.49
CA ALA A 283 -22.47 -6.59 27.44
C ALA A 283 -23.72 -5.97 26.80
N ARG A 284 -23.55 -4.96 25.96
CA ARG A 284 -24.64 -4.22 25.30
C ARG A 284 -25.47 -5.12 24.38
N VAL A 285 -24.82 -6.08 23.71
CA VAL A 285 -25.51 -7.04 22.83
C VAL A 285 -26.02 -8.28 23.58
N GLY A 286 -25.85 -8.33 24.89
CA GLY A 286 -26.31 -9.44 25.73
C GLY A 286 -25.39 -10.65 25.71
N GLY A 287 -24.11 -10.46 25.47
CA GLY A 287 -23.10 -11.50 25.49
C GLY A 287 -22.95 -12.16 26.87
N LYS A 288 -22.82 -13.47 26.90
CA LYS A 288 -22.69 -14.26 28.15
C LYS A 288 -21.27 -14.85 28.21
N PRO A 289 -20.49 -14.57 29.26
CA PRO A 289 -19.17 -15.16 29.42
C PRO A 289 -19.28 -16.70 29.44
N GLY A 290 -18.36 -17.38 28.77
CA GLY A 290 -18.33 -18.83 28.65
C GLY A 290 -19.28 -19.43 27.60
N GLN A 291 -20.14 -18.64 26.96
CA GLN A 291 -20.92 -19.06 25.81
C GLN A 291 -20.10 -19.01 24.53
N SER A 292 -20.16 -20.04 23.71
CA SER A 292 -19.61 -20.04 22.36
C SER A 292 -20.54 -19.26 21.42
N TYR A 293 -19.98 -18.40 20.60
CA TYR A 293 -20.67 -17.64 19.57
C TYR A 293 -20.05 -17.95 18.21
N ASP A 294 -20.88 -18.04 17.19
CA ASP A 294 -20.43 -18.14 15.80
C ASP A 294 -19.77 -16.82 15.41
N THR A 295 -18.54 -16.90 14.89
CA THR A 295 -17.75 -15.75 14.47
C THR A 295 -17.66 -15.61 12.95
N PHE A 296 -18.22 -16.55 12.18
CA PHE A 296 -18.18 -16.57 10.71
C PHE A 296 -19.57 -16.77 10.10
#